data_7fce2f89a3b8b4270e35a82be292c719
#
_entry.id   7fce2f89a3b8b4270e35a82be292c719
#
_cell.length_a   1.000
_cell.length_b   1.000
_cell.length_c   1.000
_cell.angle_alpha   90.00
_cell.angle_beta   90.00
_cell.angle_gamma   90.00
#
_symmetry.space_group_name_H-M   'P 1'
#
loop_
_entity.id
_entity.type
_entity.pdbx_description
1 polymer ?
#
loop_
_entity_poly.entity_id
_entity_poly.type
_entity_poly.pdbx_seq_one_letter_code
_entity_poly.pdbx_strand_id
1 'polypeptide(L)'
;MELRPLRREDWTDLFAVASDPLIWEQHPESDRYKKEIFKIFFEGALDSGGAFVVIDTKTRQIIGSTRFHGYNPEKSEIEIGWTFLARKYWGGRYNAEMKQLMLAHAFKFVENVVFFVGENNFRSQRATEKFGAVKSGTATKIYGNRPPSLNIRYVIKKP
;
A
#
# COMPACT_ATOMS: atom_id res chain seq x y z
N MET A 1 5.90 -15.78 1.62
CA MET A 1 4.80 -14.82 1.34
C MET A 1 4.26 -15.06 -0.06
N GLU A 2 2.97 -14.85 -0.23
CA GLU A 2 2.29 -14.94 -1.52
C GLU A 2 1.45 -13.68 -1.72
N LEU A 3 1.45 -13.14 -2.93
CA LEU A 3 0.55 -12.08 -3.37
C LEU A 3 -0.45 -12.69 -4.34
N ARG A 4 -1.74 -12.52 -4.05
CA ARG A 4 -2.83 -13.00 -4.90
C ARG A 4 -3.78 -11.83 -5.19
N PRO A 5 -4.34 -11.71 -6.40
CA PRO A 5 -5.34 -10.69 -6.68
C PRO A 5 -6.48 -10.70 -5.67
N LEU A 6 -6.88 -9.50 -5.25
CA LEU A 6 -7.99 -9.30 -4.32
C LEU A 6 -9.29 -9.83 -4.91
N ARG A 7 -10.10 -10.47 -4.08
CA ARG A 7 -11.43 -10.98 -4.43
C ARG A 7 -12.46 -10.47 -3.44
N ARG A 8 -13.71 -10.45 -3.86
CA ARG A 8 -14.82 -10.01 -2.99
C ARG A 8 -14.95 -10.87 -1.72
N GLU A 9 -14.66 -12.16 -1.84
CA GLU A 9 -14.70 -13.13 -0.74
C GLU A 9 -13.64 -12.87 0.34
N ASP A 10 -12.63 -12.04 0.06
CA ASP A 10 -11.56 -11.72 1.00
C ASP A 10 -11.98 -10.68 2.06
N TRP A 11 -13.18 -10.12 1.95
CA TRP A 11 -13.66 -9.05 2.84
C TRP A 11 -13.49 -9.35 4.31
N THR A 12 -14.01 -10.50 4.77
CA THR A 12 -14.02 -10.85 6.20
C THR A 12 -12.61 -10.94 6.77
N ASP A 13 -11.72 -11.65 6.09
CA ASP A 13 -10.36 -11.86 6.56
C ASP A 13 -9.52 -10.58 6.47
N LEU A 14 -9.69 -9.82 5.39
CA LEU A 14 -8.94 -8.58 5.21
C LEU A 14 -9.42 -7.49 6.18
N PHE A 15 -10.73 -7.36 6.40
CA PHE A 15 -11.26 -6.41 7.38
C PHE A 15 -10.85 -6.77 8.81
N ALA A 16 -10.74 -8.05 9.15
CA ALA A 16 -10.22 -8.48 10.45
C ALA A 16 -8.82 -7.90 10.71
N VAL A 17 -7.96 -7.85 9.69
CA VAL A 17 -6.65 -7.19 9.80
C VAL A 17 -6.81 -5.67 9.88
N ALA A 18 -7.59 -5.08 8.98
CA ALA A 18 -7.73 -3.62 8.86
C ALA A 18 -8.45 -2.96 10.05
N SER A 19 -9.21 -3.73 10.83
CA SER A 19 -9.97 -3.23 11.98
C SER A 19 -9.12 -2.82 13.20
N ASP A 20 -7.81 -3.04 13.14
CA ASP A 20 -6.87 -2.59 14.17
C ASP A 20 -6.56 -1.10 13.98
N PRO A 21 -7.04 -0.20 14.88
CA PRO A 21 -6.85 1.24 14.72
C PRO A 21 -5.39 1.67 14.71
N LEU A 22 -4.50 0.90 15.36
CA LEU A 22 -3.08 1.23 15.43
C LEU A 22 -2.35 1.07 14.10
N ILE A 23 -2.93 0.35 13.14
CA ILE A 23 -2.39 0.30 11.77
C ILE A 23 -2.45 1.68 11.12
N TRP A 24 -3.49 2.46 11.41
CA TRP A 24 -3.83 3.69 10.70
C TRP A 24 -3.51 4.99 11.45
N GLU A 25 -3.02 4.91 12.69
CA GLU A 25 -2.86 6.09 13.56
C GLU A 25 -2.02 7.23 12.96
N GLN A 26 -1.02 6.91 12.12
CA GLN A 26 -0.19 7.91 11.43
C GLN A 26 -0.62 8.18 9.99
N HIS A 27 -1.61 7.46 9.49
CA HIS A 27 -2.11 7.63 8.14
C HIS A 27 -3.02 8.87 8.04
N PRO A 28 -3.00 9.62 6.92
CA PRO A 28 -3.92 10.76 6.72
C PRO A 28 -5.40 10.41 6.91
N GLU A 29 -5.80 9.19 6.54
CA GLU A 29 -7.15 8.66 6.79
C GLU A 29 -7.08 7.65 7.95
N SER A 30 -6.96 8.18 9.17
CA SER A 30 -6.70 7.38 10.38
C SER A 30 -7.92 6.56 10.87
N ASP A 31 -9.08 6.73 10.29
CA ASP A 31 -10.32 6.01 10.62
C ASP A 31 -10.63 4.83 9.70
N ARG A 32 -9.68 4.39 8.87
CA ARG A 32 -9.84 3.20 8.00
C ARG A 32 -10.12 1.90 8.73
N TYR A 33 -9.89 1.85 10.04
CA TYR A 33 -10.28 0.70 10.86
C TYR A 33 -11.79 0.56 11.03
N LYS A 34 -12.55 1.63 10.75
CA LYS A 34 -14.02 1.61 10.80
C LYS A 34 -14.58 0.91 9.57
N LYS A 35 -15.57 0.06 9.80
CA LYS A 35 -16.16 -0.77 8.76
C LYS A 35 -16.65 0.02 7.55
N GLU A 36 -17.37 1.10 7.79
CA GLU A 36 -17.93 1.96 6.72
C GLU A 36 -16.84 2.66 5.91
N ILE A 37 -15.73 3.04 6.54
CA ILE A 37 -14.59 3.67 5.85
C ILE A 37 -13.79 2.63 5.08
N PHE A 38 -13.50 1.48 5.71
CA PHE A 38 -12.78 0.40 5.05
C PHE A 38 -13.55 -0.18 3.86
N LYS A 39 -14.89 -0.17 3.93
CA LYS A 39 -15.72 -0.59 2.79
C LYS A 39 -15.44 0.23 1.54
N ILE A 40 -15.28 1.54 1.65
CA ILE A 40 -14.91 2.42 0.54
C ILE A 40 -13.52 2.05 0.00
N PHE A 41 -12.56 1.82 0.89
CA PHE A 41 -11.23 1.34 0.52
C PHE A 41 -11.29 0.03 -0.26
N PHE A 42 -12.04 -0.95 0.25
CA PHE A 42 -12.16 -2.28 -0.33
C PHE A 42 -12.85 -2.27 -1.71
N GLU A 43 -13.95 -1.54 -1.85
CA GLU A 43 -14.63 -1.41 -3.14
C GLU A 43 -13.73 -0.71 -4.16
N GLY A 44 -13.03 0.35 -3.77
CA GLY A 44 -12.04 1.01 -4.63
C GLY A 44 -10.89 0.08 -5.03
N ALA A 45 -10.48 -0.81 -4.13
CA ALA A 45 -9.46 -1.82 -4.41
C ALA A 45 -9.93 -2.82 -5.46
N LEU A 46 -11.15 -3.34 -5.33
CA LEU A 46 -11.75 -4.24 -6.33
C LEU A 46 -11.88 -3.55 -7.69
N ASP A 47 -12.39 -2.33 -7.72
CA ASP A 47 -12.62 -1.57 -8.96
C ASP A 47 -11.30 -1.24 -9.67
N SER A 48 -10.20 -1.07 -8.94
CA SER A 48 -8.90 -0.73 -9.51
C SER A 48 -8.32 -1.84 -10.39
N GLY A 49 -8.66 -3.08 -10.14
CA GLY A 49 -8.06 -4.25 -10.80
C GLY A 49 -6.58 -4.48 -10.48
N GLY A 50 -5.98 -3.63 -9.63
CA GLY A 50 -4.55 -3.66 -9.28
C GLY A 50 -4.25 -4.06 -7.85
N ALA A 51 -5.25 -4.45 -7.06
CA ALA A 51 -5.09 -4.79 -5.66
C ALA A 51 -4.79 -6.27 -5.42
N PHE A 52 -3.97 -6.52 -4.41
CA PHE A 52 -3.56 -7.86 -3.97
C PHE A 52 -3.79 -8.02 -2.47
N VAL A 53 -4.15 -9.23 -2.05
CA VAL A 53 -4.00 -9.66 -0.67
C VAL A 53 -2.60 -10.23 -0.47
N VAL A 54 -2.07 -10.02 0.72
CA VAL A 54 -0.80 -10.56 1.17
C VAL A 54 -1.09 -11.76 2.06
N ILE A 55 -0.54 -12.92 1.73
CA ILE A 55 -0.77 -14.18 2.43
C ILE A 55 0.53 -14.66 3.06
N ASP A 56 0.49 -14.96 4.35
CA ASP A 56 1.57 -15.67 5.02
C ASP A 56 1.53 -17.14 4.59
N THR A 57 2.57 -17.60 3.90
CA THR A 57 2.63 -18.97 3.37
C THR A 57 2.71 -20.05 4.44
N LYS A 58 3.12 -19.70 5.65
CA LYS A 58 3.19 -20.63 6.78
C LYS A 58 1.82 -20.90 7.39
N THR A 59 1.05 -19.84 7.60
CA THR A 59 -0.28 -19.93 8.24
C THR A 59 -1.44 -19.97 7.24
N ARG A 60 -1.18 -19.64 5.97
CA ARG A 60 -2.17 -19.46 4.90
C ARG A 60 -3.20 -18.35 5.20
N GLN A 61 -2.91 -17.48 6.15
CA GLN A 61 -3.78 -16.36 6.52
C GLN A 61 -3.49 -15.12 5.68
N ILE A 62 -4.53 -14.34 5.39
CA ILE A 62 -4.41 -13.00 4.85
C ILE A 62 -3.86 -12.10 5.96
N ILE A 63 -2.77 -11.40 5.67
CA ILE A 63 -2.06 -10.56 6.64
C ILE A 63 -2.02 -9.08 6.24
N GLY A 64 -2.56 -8.73 5.08
CA GLY A 64 -2.59 -7.36 4.59
C GLY A 64 -2.96 -7.24 3.13
N SER A 65 -2.73 -6.07 2.57
CA SER A 65 -3.02 -5.75 1.18
C SER A 65 -2.04 -4.72 0.62
N THR A 66 -1.93 -4.69 -0.70
CA THR A 66 -1.15 -3.70 -1.45
C THR A 66 -1.78 -3.53 -2.83
N ARG A 67 -1.43 -2.45 -3.56
CA ARG A 67 -2.09 -2.12 -4.82
C ARG A 67 -1.13 -1.46 -5.79
N PHE A 68 -1.22 -1.84 -7.07
CA PHE A 68 -0.73 -1.03 -8.18
C PHE A 68 -1.80 -0.02 -8.61
N HIS A 69 -1.37 1.19 -8.96
CA HIS A 69 -2.28 2.24 -9.43
C HIS A 69 -1.56 3.19 -10.39
N GLY A 70 -2.35 3.83 -11.27
CA GLY A 70 -1.87 4.95 -12.06
C GLY A 70 -0.75 4.59 -13.05
N TYR A 71 -0.87 3.46 -13.76
CA TYR A 71 0.07 3.14 -14.82
C TYR A 71 0.09 4.26 -15.87
N ASN A 72 1.28 4.84 -16.08
CA ASN A 72 1.52 5.90 -17.06
C ASN A 72 2.63 5.47 -18.03
N PRO A 73 2.29 5.02 -19.25
CA PRO A 73 3.28 4.55 -20.21
C PRO A 73 4.19 5.65 -20.72
N GLU A 74 3.71 6.91 -20.81
CA GLU A 74 4.52 8.04 -21.29
C GLU A 74 5.66 8.37 -20.33
N LYS A 75 5.40 8.28 -19.02
CA LYS A 75 6.39 8.49 -17.97
C LYS A 75 7.12 7.20 -17.58
N SER A 76 6.70 6.07 -18.13
CA SER A 76 7.14 4.74 -17.71
C SER A 76 7.08 4.56 -16.19
N GLU A 77 5.90 4.80 -15.62
CA GLU A 77 5.71 4.94 -14.18
C GLU A 77 4.45 4.22 -13.71
N ILE A 78 4.53 3.63 -12.51
CA ILE A 78 3.37 3.08 -11.79
C ILE A 78 3.51 3.36 -10.29
N GLU A 79 2.40 3.58 -9.59
CA GLU A 79 2.36 3.72 -8.14
C GLU A 79 2.18 2.36 -7.48
N ILE A 80 2.89 2.12 -6.37
CA ILE A 80 2.57 1.11 -5.37
C ILE A 80 2.07 1.84 -4.13
N GLY A 81 0.87 1.50 -3.68
CA GLY A 81 0.25 2.15 -2.54
C GLY A 81 -0.81 1.29 -1.87
N TRP A 82 -1.60 1.92 -1.01
CA TRP A 82 -2.66 1.26 -0.22
C TRP A 82 -2.14 0.03 0.53
N THR A 83 -0.90 0.10 0.99
CA THR A 83 -0.22 -1.01 1.65
C THR A 83 -0.47 -0.98 3.15
N PHE A 84 -0.92 -2.09 3.71
CA PHE A 84 -0.92 -2.31 5.14
C PHE A 84 -0.68 -3.79 5.46
N LEU A 85 -0.11 -4.04 6.62
CA LEU A 85 0.14 -5.37 7.18
C LEU A 85 -0.33 -5.40 8.63
N ALA A 86 -0.79 -6.57 9.09
CA ALA A 86 -1.05 -6.80 10.50
C ALA A 86 0.20 -6.48 11.33
N ARG A 87 0.03 -5.81 12.47
CA ARG A 87 1.15 -5.28 13.28
C ARG A 87 2.20 -6.31 13.68
N LYS A 88 1.81 -7.55 13.92
CA LYS A 88 2.75 -8.63 14.24
C LYS A 88 3.77 -8.93 13.15
N TYR A 89 3.53 -8.44 11.94
CA TYR A 89 4.44 -8.57 10.80
C TYR A 89 5.28 -7.31 10.55
N TRP A 90 5.16 -6.30 11.40
CA TRP A 90 5.97 -5.08 11.30
C TRP A 90 7.41 -5.30 11.80
N GLY A 91 8.31 -4.43 11.33
CA GLY A 91 9.72 -4.42 11.77
C GLY A 91 10.56 -5.59 11.29
N GLY A 92 9.94 -6.57 10.63
CA GLY A 92 10.62 -7.72 10.08
C GLY A 92 10.83 -7.63 8.57
N ARG A 93 11.05 -8.79 7.98
CA ARG A 93 11.32 -8.93 6.54
C ARG A 93 10.08 -8.83 5.63
N TYR A 94 8.88 -8.93 6.18
CA TYR A 94 7.65 -9.09 5.39
C TYR A 94 7.37 -7.91 4.47
N ASN A 95 7.52 -6.67 4.95
CA ASN A 95 7.32 -5.50 4.11
C ASN A 95 8.34 -5.42 2.98
N ALA A 96 9.60 -5.72 3.26
CA ALA A 96 10.67 -5.74 2.25
C ALA A 96 10.42 -6.83 1.20
N GLU A 97 10.05 -8.04 1.62
CA GLU A 97 9.73 -9.16 0.72
C GLU A 97 8.54 -8.82 -0.19
N MET A 98 7.47 -8.27 0.38
CA MET A 98 6.30 -7.82 -0.39
C MET A 98 6.69 -6.77 -1.44
N LYS A 99 7.48 -5.76 -1.05
CA LYS A 99 7.94 -4.72 -1.98
C LYS A 99 8.86 -5.27 -3.06
N GLN A 100 9.73 -6.21 -2.74
CA GLN A 100 10.57 -6.88 -3.74
C GLN A 100 9.73 -7.62 -4.78
N LEU A 101 8.69 -8.35 -4.37
CA LEU A 101 7.78 -9.02 -5.29
C LEU A 101 7.05 -8.02 -6.21
N MET A 102 6.54 -6.94 -5.63
CA MET A 102 5.85 -5.90 -6.39
C MET A 102 6.79 -5.18 -7.36
N LEU A 103 7.98 -4.79 -6.91
CA LEU A 103 8.99 -4.13 -7.75
C LEU A 103 9.47 -5.02 -8.89
N ALA A 104 9.76 -6.30 -8.61
CA ALA A 104 10.19 -7.25 -9.62
C ALA A 104 9.15 -7.41 -10.73
N HIS A 105 7.87 -7.38 -10.38
CA HIS A 105 6.79 -7.41 -11.36
C HIS A 105 6.69 -6.08 -12.14
N ALA A 106 6.65 -4.94 -11.44
CA ALA A 106 6.51 -3.63 -12.05
C ALA A 106 7.62 -3.32 -13.06
N PHE A 107 8.87 -3.63 -12.74
CA PHE A 107 10.02 -3.37 -13.62
C PHE A 107 10.07 -4.18 -14.90
N LYS A 108 9.12 -5.09 -15.12
CA LYS A 108 8.90 -5.70 -16.44
C LYS A 108 8.22 -4.74 -17.41
N PHE A 109 7.55 -3.69 -16.90
CA PHE A 109 6.68 -2.80 -17.68
C PHE A 109 7.05 -1.33 -17.57
N VAL A 110 7.70 -0.92 -16.47
CA VAL A 110 8.03 0.48 -16.20
C VAL A 110 9.47 0.65 -15.75
N GLU A 111 9.99 1.86 -15.93
CA GLU A 111 11.33 2.26 -15.46
C GLU A 111 11.28 2.87 -14.05
N ASN A 112 10.12 3.39 -13.62
CA ASN A 112 9.97 4.09 -12.35
C ASN A 112 8.77 3.54 -11.58
N VAL A 113 8.98 3.29 -10.27
CA VAL A 113 7.90 2.99 -9.34
C VAL A 113 7.84 4.11 -8.32
N VAL A 114 6.64 4.65 -8.09
CA VAL A 114 6.41 5.76 -7.18
C VAL A 114 5.57 5.34 -5.97
N PHE A 115 5.78 6.07 -4.87
CA PHE A 115 5.04 5.90 -3.62
C PHE A 115 4.64 7.29 -3.11
N PHE A 116 3.44 7.41 -2.57
CA PHE A 116 2.98 8.63 -1.90
C PHE A 116 2.71 8.32 -0.44
N VAL A 117 3.39 9.03 0.44
CA VAL A 117 3.33 8.80 1.89
C VAL A 117 2.98 10.10 2.59
N GLY A 118 1.98 10.08 3.47
CA GLY A 118 1.58 11.25 4.26
C GLY A 118 2.76 11.87 5.00
N GLU A 119 2.81 13.20 5.03
CA GLU A 119 3.93 13.95 5.64
C GLU A 119 4.14 13.64 7.12
N ASN A 120 3.10 13.20 7.84
CA ASN A 120 3.14 12.81 9.25
C ASN A 120 3.16 11.30 9.47
N ASN A 121 3.19 10.51 8.41
CA ASN A 121 3.29 9.06 8.49
C ASN A 121 4.75 8.60 8.50
N PHE A 122 5.46 8.93 9.59
CA PHE A 122 6.90 8.70 9.73
C PHE A 122 7.29 7.22 9.65
N ARG A 123 6.43 6.33 10.16
CA ARG A 123 6.65 4.89 10.07
C ARG A 123 6.70 4.43 8.60
N SER A 124 5.74 4.86 7.81
CA SER A 124 5.70 4.53 6.38
C SER A 124 6.83 5.17 5.60
N GLN A 125 7.21 6.42 5.93
CA GLN A 125 8.37 7.08 5.32
C GLN A 125 9.65 6.27 5.57
N ARG A 126 9.92 5.90 6.80
CA ARG A 126 11.10 5.09 7.14
C ARG A 126 11.10 3.73 6.44
N ALA A 127 9.96 3.07 6.39
CA ALA A 127 9.83 1.80 5.67
C ALA A 127 10.11 1.98 4.17
N THR A 128 9.60 3.05 3.56
CA THR A 128 9.78 3.36 2.14
C THR A 128 11.25 3.68 1.82
N GLU A 129 11.91 4.49 2.64
CA GLU A 129 13.33 4.81 2.48
C GLU A 129 14.23 3.58 2.68
N LYS A 130 13.85 2.68 3.59
CA LYS A 130 14.64 1.48 3.91
C LYS A 130 14.80 0.53 2.73
N PHE A 131 13.84 0.44 1.81
CA PHE A 131 14.00 -0.39 0.61
C PHE A 131 14.52 0.39 -0.61
N GLY A 132 15.06 1.58 -0.41
CA GLY A 132 15.84 2.31 -1.40
C GLY A 132 15.09 3.40 -2.16
N ALA A 133 13.86 3.73 -1.78
CA ALA A 133 13.13 4.83 -2.41
C ALA A 133 13.72 6.19 -2.01
N VAL A 134 13.74 7.11 -2.95
CA VAL A 134 14.31 8.45 -2.80
C VAL A 134 13.20 9.51 -2.92
N LYS A 135 13.22 10.51 -2.06
CA LYS A 135 12.29 11.64 -2.13
C LYS A 135 12.39 12.34 -3.48
N SER A 136 11.24 12.63 -4.08
CA SER A 136 11.14 13.20 -5.42
C SER A 136 10.02 14.26 -5.51
N GLY A 137 9.82 15.02 -4.44
CA GLY A 137 8.81 16.07 -4.38
C GLY A 137 7.65 15.75 -3.45
N THR A 138 6.56 16.45 -3.66
CA THR A 138 5.34 16.33 -2.85
C THR A 138 4.11 16.28 -3.76
N ALA A 139 2.98 15.80 -3.21
CA ALA A 139 1.69 15.82 -3.86
C ALA A 139 0.59 16.03 -2.83
N THR A 140 -0.47 16.72 -3.21
CA THR A 140 -1.66 16.85 -2.38
C THR A 140 -2.62 15.71 -2.69
N LYS A 141 -3.10 15.02 -1.66
CA LYS A 141 -4.08 13.94 -1.75
C LYS A 141 -5.34 14.30 -0.96
N ILE A 142 -6.49 13.87 -1.47
CA ILE A 142 -7.77 14.02 -0.79
C ILE A 142 -8.30 12.65 -0.41
N TYR A 143 -8.59 12.46 0.88
CA TYR A 143 -9.12 11.21 1.43
C TYR A 143 -10.56 11.44 1.88
N GLY A 144 -11.55 10.91 1.13
CA GLY A 144 -12.96 11.09 1.44
C GLY A 144 -13.35 12.56 1.56
N ASN A 145 -13.99 12.92 2.67
CA ASN A 145 -14.41 14.30 2.98
C ASN A 145 -13.40 15.06 3.84
N ARG A 146 -12.18 14.55 4.01
CA ARG A 146 -11.14 15.20 4.80
C ARG A 146 -10.51 16.36 4.04
N PRO A 147 -9.91 17.35 4.76
CA PRO A 147 -9.10 18.38 4.13
C PRO A 147 -7.96 17.77 3.33
N PRO A 148 -7.47 18.46 2.27
CA PRO A 148 -6.31 17.99 1.51
C PRO A 148 -5.11 17.72 2.42
N SER A 149 -4.42 16.61 2.17
CA SER A 149 -3.23 16.20 2.90
C SER A 149 -2.00 16.25 2.02
N LEU A 150 -0.89 16.77 2.55
CA LEU A 150 0.38 16.74 1.88
C LEU A 150 1.00 15.35 1.99
N ASN A 151 1.45 14.81 0.87
CA ASN A 151 2.17 13.55 0.79
C ASN A 151 3.55 13.77 0.19
N ILE A 152 4.52 13.00 0.66
CA ILE A 152 5.86 12.96 0.09
C ILE A 152 5.84 11.95 -1.05
N ARG A 153 6.35 12.35 -2.22
CA ARG A 153 6.55 11.47 -3.36
C ARG A 153 7.92 10.83 -3.26
N TYR A 154 7.96 9.52 -3.32
CA TYR A 154 9.19 8.72 -3.41
C TYR A 154 9.25 8.01 -4.75
N VAL A 155 10.46 7.77 -5.25
CA VAL A 155 10.68 7.02 -6.49
C VAL A 155 11.77 5.98 -6.31
N ILE A 156 11.57 4.81 -6.92
CA ILE A 156 12.61 3.79 -7.17
C ILE A 156 12.71 3.64 -8.68
N LYS A 157 13.91 3.79 -9.19
CA LYS A 157 14.23 3.55 -10.61
C LYS A 157 14.64 2.10 -10.80
N LYS A 158 14.29 1.55 -11.96
CA LYS A 158 14.74 0.23 -12.39
C LYS A 158 16.27 0.17 -12.36
N PRO A 159 16.86 -0.85 -11.71
CA PRO A 159 18.30 -1.03 -11.68
C PRO A 159 18.91 -1.24 -13.07
#